data_239ab450fabbf03b8038ee5f6c0a3b09
#
_entry.id   239ab450fabbf03b8038ee5f6c0a3b09
#
_cell.length_a   1.000
_cell.length_b   1.000
_cell.length_c   1.000
_cell.angle_alpha   90.00
_cell.angle_beta   90.00
_cell.angle_gamma   90.00
#
_symmetry.space_group_name_H-M   'P 1'
#
loop_
_entity.id
_entity.type
_entity.pdbx_description
1 polymer ?
#
loop_
_entity_poly.entity_id
_entity_poly.type
_entity_poly.pdbx_seq_one_letter_code
_entity_poly.pdbx_strand_id
1 'polypeptide(L)'
;MARNELRGTAVARMTRSERLATVHQDALQEFDDIQSAMREGRLQCLEDRRFYSIAGAQWEGNLAEQFNNKPRFEVNKIHLSVMRIINEYRNNRITVDFVSKDGTSDDKLADTCDMLFRADEQDSGADEAYDNAFEEAVGGGFGAFRLRTEYEDEYDEENENQRIRIEPIYDADTTVFFDLDAKRQDKSDAKVCFVLTSMTRDSYRKEFDDDPDTWPHEIHQNEFDWSTPDMIFIAEVFRVEEASELIRTFQSIDGEETRYSEKDFADDPELENMLTATGQVEVRQKRVKRRKVHKYIMSGNGILEDSGYIAGTEIPIVPVYGKRWYIDNIERCMGHVRMAKDAQRLKNMQL
;
A
#
# COMPACT_ATOMS: atom_id res chain seq x y z
N MET A 1 -16.30 -32.35 49.70
CA MET A 1 -17.11 -32.00 48.53
C MET A 1 -17.14 -30.46 48.43
N ALA A 2 -16.29 -29.89 47.63
CA ALA A 2 -16.27 -28.44 47.36
C ALA A 2 -16.42 -28.27 45.84
N ARG A 3 -17.57 -27.76 45.41
CA ARG A 3 -17.83 -27.37 44.03
C ARG A 3 -17.06 -26.10 43.74
N ASN A 4 -16.06 -26.20 42.89
CA ASN A 4 -15.40 -25.05 42.25
C ASN A 4 -16.35 -24.49 41.18
N GLU A 5 -17.02 -23.40 41.53
CA GLU A 5 -17.68 -22.54 40.54
C GLU A 5 -16.63 -21.73 39.82
N LEU A 6 -16.27 -22.15 38.61
CA LEU A 6 -15.55 -21.33 37.64
C LEU A 6 -16.49 -20.20 37.21
N ARG A 7 -16.34 -19.02 37.83
CA ARG A 7 -16.87 -17.76 37.33
C ARG A 7 -16.18 -17.45 36.03
N GLY A 8 -16.87 -17.69 34.91
CA GLY A 8 -16.50 -17.11 33.62
C GLY A 8 -16.52 -15.58 33.75
N THR A 9 -15.36 -14.98 33.75
CA THR A 9 -15.22 -13.54 33.54
C THR A 9 -15.79 -13.21 32.16
N ALA A 10 -16.97 -12.59 32.14
CA ALA A 10 -17.52 -12.00 30.93
C ALA A 10 -16.51 -10.94 30.46
N VAL A 11 -15.82 -11.23 29.35
CA VAL A 11 -15.01 -10.24 28.65
C VAL A 11 -16.00 -9.14 28.23
N ALA A 12 -15.88 -7.98 28.84
CA ALA A 12 -16.69 -6.82 28.49
C ALA A 12 -16.49 -6.57 27.00
N ARG A 13 -17.58 -6.56 26.22
CA ARG A 13 -17.52 -6.19 24.80
C ARG A 13 -17.07 -4.72 24.74
N MET A 14 -15.88 -4.47 24.23
CA MET A 14 -15.41 -3.12 23.95
C MET A 14 -16.40 -2.39 23.03
N THR A 15 -16.63 -1.13 23.31
CA THR A 15 -17.42 -0.27 22.43
C THR A 15 -16.66 -0.04 21.11
N ARG A 16 -17.37 0.35 20.06
CA ARG A 16 -16.73 0.67 18.76
C ARG A 16 -15.66 1.75 18.93
N SER A 17 -15.93 2.78 19.73
CA SER A 17 -15.01 3.87 20.00
C SER A 17 -13.73 3.40 20.72
N GLU A 18 -13.86 2.55 21.75
CA GLU A 18 -12.68 1.98 22.44
C GLU A 18 -11.85 1.10 21.53
N ARG A 19 -12.50 0.33 20.65
CA ARG A 19 -11.80 -0.49 19.66
C ARG A 19 -11.01 0.37 18.68
N LEU A 20 -11.61 1.44 18.12
CA LEU A 20 -10.95 2.34 17.19
C LEU A 20 -9.78 3.08 17.85
N ALA A 21 -9.93 3.50 19.12
CA ALA A 21 -8.83 4.11 19.88
C ALA A 21 -7.65 3.15 20.07
N THR A 22 -7.91 1.87 20.34
CA THR A 22 -6.86 0.85 20.45
C THR A 22 -6.17 0.64 19.11
N VAL A 23 -6.93 0.49 18.03
CA VAL A 23 -6.38 0.33 16.66
C VAL A 23 -5.53 1.53 16.27
N HIS A 24 -5.95 2.75 16.63
CA HIS A 24 -5.20 3.97 16.37
C HIS A 24 -3.85 3.98 17.11
N GLN A 25 -3.87 3.65 18.41
CA GLN A 25 -2.65 3.63 19.22
C GLN A 25 -1.66 2.59 18.73
N ASP A 26 -2.14 1.38 18.39
CA ASP A 26 -1.31 0.31 17.83
C ASP A 26 -0.72 0.74 16.47
N ALA A 27 -1.53 1.39 15.62
CA ALA A 27 -1.09 1.86 14.31
C ALA A 27 -0.03 2.98 14.41
N LEU A 28 -0.19 3.93 15.34
CA LEU A 28 0.82 4.97 15.58
C LEU A 28 2.15 4.38 16.01
N GLN A 29 2.14 3.45 16.97
CA GLN A 29 3.36 2.80 17.43
C GLN A 29 4.04 2.01 16.31
N GLU A 30 3.27 1.24 15.54
CA GLU A 30 3.76 0.47 14.40
C GLU A 30 4.37 1.39 13.32
N PHE A 31 3.73 2.53 13.06
CA PHE A 31 4.24 3.52 12.12
C PHE A 31 5.56 4.15 12.57
N ASP A 32 5.66 4.55 13.84
CA ASP A 32 6.88 5.14 14.39
C ASP A 32 8.04 4.14 14.34
N ASP A 33 7.81 2.87 14.66
CA ASP A 33 8.81 1.80 14.57
C ASP A 33 9.31 1.61 13.12
N ILE A 34 8.39 1.56 12.15
CA ILE A 34 8.72 1.40 10.74
C ILE A 34 9.46 2.63 10.21
N GLN A 35 8.98 3.82 10.50
CA GLN A 35 9.55 5.06 10.05
C GLN A 35 10.97 5.25 10.59
N SER A 36 11.19 5.00 11.88
CA SER A 36 12.51 5.14 12.49
C SER A 36 13.52 4.15 11.91
N ALA A 37 13.11 2.89 11.66
CA ALA A 37 13.97 1.89 11.05
C ALA A 37 14.34 2.20 9.59
N MET A 38 13.39 2.77 8.82
CA MET A 38 13.60 3.07 7.40
C MET A 38 14.16 4.47 7.14
N ARG A 39 14.14 5.36 8.13
CA ARG A 39 14.44 6.79 7.99
C ARG A 39 15.72 7.09 7.23
N GLU A 40 16.82 6.48 7.62
CA GLU A 40 18.12 6.71 6.99
C GLU A 40 18.12 6.33 5.50
N GLY A 41 17.58 5.15 5.18
CA GLY A 41 17.50 4.69 3.78
C GLY A 41 16.59 5.59 2.92
N ARG A 42 15.48 6.04 3.47
CA ARG A 42 14.51 6.91 2.78
C ARG A 42 15.07 8.31 2.55
N LEU A 43 15.75 8.89 3.54
CA LEU A 43 16.45 10.17 3.36
C LEU A 43 17.51 10.09 2.26
N GLN A 44 18.26 9.00 2.18
CA GLN A 44 19.22 8.78 1.11
C GLN A 44 18.56 8.69 -0.27
N CYS A 45 17.38 8.06 -0.37
CA CYS A 45 16.62 8.01 -1.64
C CYS A 45 16.17 9.41 -2.07
N LEU A 46 15.63 10.19 -1.14
CA LEU A 46 15.22 11.57 -1.39
C LEU A 46 16.41 12.45 -1.82
N GLU A 47 17.56 12.34 -1.14
CA GLU A 47 18.77 13.05 -1.51
C GLU A 47 19.28 12.64 -2.91
N ASP A 48 19.15 11.37 -3.27
CA ASP A 48 19.52 10.89 -4.61
C ASP A 48 18.65 11.50 -5.68
N ARG A 49 17.33 11.58 -5.46
CA ARG A 49 16.39 12.24 -6.37
C ARG A 49 16.67 13.72 -6.51
N ARG A 50 16.88 14.43 -5.41
CA ARG A 50 17.23 15.86 -5.41
C ARG A 50 18.55 16.13 -6.14
N PHE A 51 19.53 15.26 -5.97
CA PHE A 51 20.86 15.43 -6.53
C PHE A 51 20.88 15.54 -8.07
N TYR A 52 20.03 14.79 -8.77
CA TYR A 52 20.01 14.82 -10.24
C TYR A 52 18.92 15.71 -10.82
N SER A 53 17.89 16.04 -10.05
CA SER A 53 16.72 16.79 -10.55
C SER A 53 16.77 18.29 -10.21
N ILE A 54 17.36 18.66 -9.05
CA ILE A 54 17.38 20.06 -8.60
C ILE A 54 18.71 20.71 -8.92
N ALA A 55 18.67 21.84 -9.64
CA ALA A 55 19.86 22.62 -9.95
C ALA A 55 20.51 23.17 -8.66
N GLY A 56 21.82 23.03 -8.54
CA GLY A 56 22.59 23.44 -7.37
C GLY A 56 22.71 22.38 -6.28
N ALA A 57 21.87 21.36 -6.27
CA ALA A 57 21.90 20.30 -5.25
C ALA A 57 23.23 19.50 -5.21
N GLN A 58 23.95 19.46 -6.32
CA GLN A 58 25.24 18.78 -6.40
C GLN A 58 26.34 19.46 -5.56
N TRP A 59 26.15 20.74 -5.21
CA TRP A 59 27.05 21.54 -4.41
C TRP A 59 26.62 21.70 -2.95
N GLU A 60 25.57 21.02 -2.53
CA GLU A 60 25.09 21.09 -1.14
C GLU A 60 26.03 20.35 -0.14
N GLY A 61 25.89 20.67 1.14
CA GLY A 61 26.70 20.10 2.22
C GLY A 61 28.10 20.71 2.34
N ASN A 62 29.07 19.92 2.72
CA ASN A 62 30.46 20.36 2.96
C ASN A 62 31.11 21.03 1.76
N LEU A 63 30.67 20.71 0.53
CA LEU A 63 31.17 21.32 -0.70
C LEU A 63 30.68 22.76 -0.85
N ALA A 64 29.48 23.08 -0.39
CA ALA A 64 28.95 24.41 -0.42
C ALA A 64 29.83 25.41 0.37
N GLU A 65 30.36 24.98 1.51
CA GLU A 65 31.25 25.78 2.37
C GLU A 65 32.63 25.98 1.71
N GLN A 66 33.21 24.90 1.17
CA GLN A 66 34.55 24.95 0.55
C GLN A 66 34.59 25.80 -0.71
N PHE A 67 33.48 25.91 -1.44
CA PHE A 67 33.35 26.65 -2.71
C PHE A 67 32.51 27.92 -2.58
N ASN A 68 32.34 28.46 -1.36
CA ASN A 68 31.48 29.62 -1.12
C ASN A 68 31.90 30.88 -1.93
N ASN A 69 33.22 31.08 -2.14
CA ASN A 69 33.78 32.22 -2.88
C ASN A 69 34.31 31.83 -4.26
N LYS A 70 33.95 30.67 -4.80
CA LYS A 70 34.42 30.21 -6.11
C LYS A 70 33.26 30.00 -7.07
N PRO A 71 33.49 30.12 -8.38
CA PRO A 71 32.47 29.76 -9.36
C PRO A 71 32.04 28.31 -9.18
N ARG A 72 30.74 28.05 -9.24
CA ARG A 72 30.16 26.70 -9.12
C ARG A 72 29.53 26.33 -10.45
N PHE A 73 30.22 25.55 -11.24
CA PHE A 73 29.71 25.03 -12.51
C PHE A 73 29.07 23.66 -12.27
N GLU A 74 27.90 23.45 -12.80
CA GLU A 74 27.19 22.18 -12.74
C GLU A 74 26.95 21.64 -14.15
N VAL A 75 27.56 20.50 -14.47
CA VAL A 75 27.32 19.79 -15.72
C VAL A 75 26.76 18.41 -15.37
N ASN A 76 25.44 18.34 -15.25
CA ASN A 76 24.72 17.18 -14.76
C ASN A 76 24.70 16.04 -15.81
N LYS A 77 25.64 15.10 -15.70
CA LYS A 77 25.71 13.90 -16.55
C LYS A 77 24.83 12.78 -16.06
N ILE A 78 24.56 12.74 -14.75
CA ILE A 78 23.69 11.73 -14.16
C ILE A 78 22.29 11.88 -14.70
N HIS A 79 21.76 13.10 -14.79
CA HIS A 79 20.45 13.35 -15.39
C HIS A 79 20.30 12.71 -16.77
N LEU A 80 21.30 12.85 -17.64
CA LEU A 80 21.27 12.24 -18.96
C LEU A 80 21.25 10.70 -18.90
N SER A 81 21.96 10.11 -17.91
CA SER A 81 21.98 8.67 -17.73
C SER A 81 20.64 8.15 -17.21
N VAL A 82 20.03 8.84 -16.24
CA VAL A 82 18.71 8.51 -15.71
C VAL A 82 17.66 8.59 -16.81
N MET A 83 17.64 9.70 -17.57
CA MET A 83 16.69 9.88 -18.69
C MET A 83 16.85 8.82 -19.78
N ARG A 84 18.09 8.34 -20.03
CA ARG A 84 18.31 7.24 -20.97
C ARG A 84 17.62 5.95 -20.49
N ILE A 85 17.74 5.61 -19.22
CA ILE A 85 17.12 4.40 -18.65
C ILE A 85 15.60 4.52 -18.72
N ILE A 86 15.04 5.68 -18.35
CA ILE A 86 13.59 5.94 -18.39
C ILE A 86 13.07 5.84 -19.83
N ASN A 87 13.77 6.44 -20.80
CA ASN A 87 13.37 6.37 -22.20
C ASN A 87 13.47 4.96 -22.77
N GLU A 88 14.46 4.16 -22.33
CA GLU A 88 14.58 2.75 -22.71
C GLU A 88 13.39 1.94 -22.22
N TYR A 89 12.97 2.16 -20.98
CA TYR A 89 11.77 1.53 -20.41
C TYR A 89 10.50 1.95 -21.16
N ARG A 90 10.34 3.25 -21.46
CA ARG A 90 9.16 3.75 -22.21
C ARG A 90 9.07 3.19 -23.62
N ASN A 91 10.20 2.93 -24.27
CA ASN A 91 10.24 2.32 -25.59
C ASN A 91 9.99 0.81 -25.58
N ASN A 92 10.30 0.14 -24.47
CA ASN A 92 10.22 -1.31 -24.33
C ASN A 92 9.34 -1.65 -23.13
N ARG A 93 8.06 -1.25 -23.16
CA ARG A 93 7.11 -1.56 -22.09
C ARG A 93 6.89 -3.05 -21.95
N ILE A 94 6.80 -3.51 -20.72
CA ILE A 94 6.46 -4.89 -20.40
C ILE A 94 4.96 -5.03 -20.58
N THR A 95 4.55 -6.03 -21.34
CA THR A 95 3.14 -6.43 -21.48
C THR A 95 2.88 -7.67 -20.66
N VAL A 96 1.69 -7.78 -20.09
CA VAL A 96 1.21 -8.95 -19.36
C VAL A 96 0.24 -9.70 -20.24
N ASP A 97 0.43 -11.00 -20.38
CA ASP A 97 -0.47 -11.88 -21.10
C ASP A 97 -0.97 -12.98 -20.15
N PHE A 98 -2.28 -13.19 -20.08
CA PHE A 98 -2.87 -14.26 -19.30
C PHE A 98 -2.83 -15.57 -20.10
N VAL A 99 -2.41 -16.64 -19.43
CA VAL A 99 -2.36 -17.96 -20.05
C VAL A 99 -3.05 -18.99 -19.18
N SER A 100 -3.70 -19.95 -19.80
CA SER A 100 -4.35 -21.07 -19.13
C SER A 100 -3.31 -21.93 -18.38
N LYS A 101 -3.53 -22.15 -17.08
CA LYS A 101 -2.57 -22.90 -16.22
C LYS A 101 -2.53 -24.39 -16.52
N ASP A 102 -3.65 -25.01 -16.81
CA ASP A 102 -3.81 -26.46 -16.81
C ASP A 102 -4.02 -27.06 -18.22
N GLY A 103 -3.96 -26.24 -19.30
CA GLY A 103 -4.19 -26.69 -20.67
C GLY A 103 -5.59 -27.22 -20.97
N THR A 104 -6.46 -27.26 -19.95
CA THR A 104 -7.87 -27.65 -20.00
C THR A 104 -8.80 -26.47 -19.76
N SER A 105 -8.28 -25.37 -19.27
CA SER A 105 -9.03 -24.14 -19.09
C SER A 105 -9.29 -23.49 -20.44
N ASP A 106 -10.44 -22.84 -20.56
CA ASP A 106 -10.85 -22.20 -21.78
C ASP A 106 -9.90 -21.07 -22.17
N ASP A 107 -9.19 -21.18 -23.29
CA ASP A 107 -8.32 -20.13 -23.84
C ASP A 107 -9.09 -18.81 -24.01
N LYS A 108 -10.41 -18.88 -24.27
CA LYS A 108 -11.28 -17.73 -24.35
C LYS A 108 -11.39 -16.95 -23.03
N LEU A 109 -11.31 -17.64 -21.89
CA LEU A 109 -11.30 -16.98 -20.58
C LEU A 109 -10.00 -16.18 -20.39
N ALA A 110 -8.86 -16.74 -20.79
CA ALA A 110 -7.58 -16.05 -20.78
C ALA A 110 -7.61 -14.81 -21.67
N ASP A 111 -8.09 -14.93 -22.90
CA ASP A 111 -8.27 -13.80 -23.83
C ASP A 111 -9.22 -12.73 -23.25
N THR A 112 -10.28 -13.13 -22.55
CA THR A 112 -11.20 -12.20 -21.90
C THR A 112 -10.52 -11.45 -20.76
N CYS A 113 -9.70 -12.14 -19.93
CA CYS A 113 -8.92 -11.51 -18.88
C CYS A 113 -7.90 -10.52 -19.43
N ASP A 114 -7.23 -10.85 -20.55
CA ASP A 114 -6.33 -9.93 -21.25
C ASP A 114 -7.04 -8.66 -21.70
N MET A 115 -8.23 -8.80 -22.30
CA MET A 115 -9.01 -7.65 -22.76
C MET A 115 -9.45 -6.76 -21.61
N LEU A 116 -9.92 -7.34 -20.49
CA LEU A 116 -10.31 -6.60 -19.30
C LEU A 116 -9.13 -5.86 -18.67
N PHE A 117 -8.01 -6.54 -18.50
CA PHE A 117 -6.80 -5.92 -17.94
C PHE A 117 -6.32 -4.73 -18.78
N ARG A 118 -6.30 -4.87 -20.11
CA ARG A 118 -5.92 -3.77 -21.02
C ARG A 118 -6.94 -2.63 -21.01
N ALA A 119 -8.23 -2.92 -20.86
CA ALA A 119 -9.26 -1.90 -20.71
C ALA A 119 -9.05 -1.11 -19.39
N ASP A 120 -8.81 -1.79 -18.27
CA ASP A 120 -8.54 -1.17 -16.98
C ASP A 120 -7.26 -0.30 -17.01
N GLU A 121 -6.19 -0.76 -17.67
CA GLU A 121 -4.97 0.02 -17.89
C GLU A 121 -5.23 1.30 -18.70
N GLN A 122 -5.99 1.18 -19.78
CA GLN A 122 -6.30 2.30 -20.66
C GLN A 122 -7.21 3.32 -19.96
N ASP A 123 -8.28 2.86 -19.32
CA ASP A 123 -9.24 3.71 -18.62
C ASP A 123 -8.61 4.43 -17.41
N SER A 124 -7.66 3.79 -16.75
CA SER A 124 -6.92 4.37 -15.64
C SER A 124 -5.84 5.36 -16.08
N GLY A 125 -5.40 5.31 -17.34
CA GLY A 125 -4.16 5.97 -17.75
C GLY A 125 -2.94 5.41 -17.00
N ALA A 126 -2.89 4.08 -16.79
CA ALA A 126 -1.92 3.38 -15.95
C ALA A 126 -0.45 3.68 -16.32
N ASP A 127 -0.22 4.09 -17.55
CA ASP A 127 1.09 4.52 -18.05
C ASP A 127 1.74 5.59 -17.17
N GLU A 128 0.97 6.55 -16.66
CA GLU A 128 1.46 7.58 -15.75
C GLU A 128 1.93 6.98 -14.42
N ALA A 129 1.15 6.06 -13.86
CA ALA A 129 1.46 5.40 -12.61
C ALA A 129 2.75 4.56 -12.71
N TYR A 130 2.87 3.80 -13.79
CA TYR A 130 4.06 2.97 -14.05
C TYR A 130 5.30 3.81 -14.31
N ASP A 131 5.19 4.86 -15.12
CA ASP A 131 6.30 5.77 -15.44
C ASP A 131 6.79 6.48 -14.19
N ASN A 132 5.86 7.00 -13.36
CA ASN A 132 6.23 7.67 -12.12
C ASN A 132 6.94 6.73 -11.15
N ALA A 133 6.37 5.55 -10.89
CA ALA A 133 6.98 4.58 -9.99
C ALA A 133 8.36 4.11 -10.47
N PHE A 134 8.53 3.92 -11.79
CA PHE A 134 9.81 3.54 -12.38
C PHE A 134 10.83 4.67 -12.30
N GLU A 135 10.43 5.92 -12.58
CA GLU A 135 11.32 7.09 -12.49
C GLU A 135 11.84 7.28 -11.07
N GLU A 136 10.98 7.18 -10.06
CA GLU A 136 11.36 7.24 -8.65
C GLU A 136 12.30 6.09 -8.26
N ALA A 137 12.03 4.87 -8.73
CA ALA A 137 12.89 3.72 -8.49
C ALA A 137 14.28 3.86 -9.13
N VAL A 138 14.37 4.41 -10.34
CA VAL A 138 15.64 4.67 -11.02
C VAL A 138 16.42 5.80 -10.35
N GLY A 139 15.75 6.88 -9.96
CA GLY A 139 16.35 8.04 -9.31
C GLY A 139 16.76 7.76 -7.87
N GLY A 140 15.81 7.46 -7.01
CA GLY A 140 15.97 7.27 -5.57
C GLY A 140 16.21 5.83 -5.14
N GLY A 141 15.56 4.89 -5.82
CA GLY A 141 15.62 3.46 -5.50
C GLY A 141 14.31 2.83 -5.09
N PHE A 142 13.27 3.62 -4.85
CA PHE A 142 11.96 3.17 -4.46
C PHE A 142 10.88 4.05 -5.10
N GLY A 143 9.89 3.42 -5.69
CA GLY A 143 8.67 4.02 -6.19
C GLY A 143 7.49 3.11 -5.88
N ALA A 144 6.29 3.58 -6.04
CA ALA A 144 5.09 2.77 -5.85
C ALA A 144 3.92 3.33 -6.67
N PHE A 145 2.94 2.46 -6.93
CA PHE A 145 1.63 2.84 -7.44
C PHE A 145 0.56 2.08 -6.67
N ARG A 146 -0.69 2.50 -6.78
CA ARG A 146 -1.80 1.88 -6.06
C ARG A 146 -2.90 1.42 -6.99
N LEU A 147 -3.61 0.39 -6.55
CA LEU A 147 -4.86 -0.06 -7.13
C LEU A 147 -6.01 0.45 -6.26
N ARG A 148 -7.03 1.01 -6.88
CA ARG A 148 -8.23 1.50 -6.21
C ARG A 148 -9.45 1.02 -6.96
N THR A 149 -10.52 0.72 -6.24
CA THR A 149 -11.84 0.51 -6.83
C THR A 149 -12.64 1.79 -6.71
N GLU A 150 -13.31 2.19 -7.77
CA GLU A 150 -14.25 3.31 -7.78
C GLU A 150 -15.52 2.91 -8.53
N TYR A 151 -16.61 3.58 -8.27
CA TYR A 151 -17.83 3.39 -9.07
C TYR A 151 -17.61 3.93 -10.49
N GLU A 152 -18.19 3.27 -11.49
CA GLU A 152 -18.11 3.71 -12.89
C GLU A 152 -18.76 5.08 -13.08
N ASP A 153 -19.89 5.29 -12.44
CA ASP A 153 -20.58 6.58 -12.39
C ASP A 153 -21.05 6.87 -10.95
N GLU A 154 -20.44 7.87 -10.31
CA GLU A 154 -20.81 8.30 -8.96
C GLU A 154 -22.17 9.03 -8.93
N TYR A 155 -22.69 9.43 -10.07
CA TYR A 155 -23.94 10.19 -10.17
C TYR A 155 -25.13 9.33 -10.60
N ASP A 156 -24.90 8.09 -11.00
CA ASP A 156 -25.96 7.14 -11.37
C ASP A 156 -26.33 6.26 -10.17
N GLU A 157 -27.48 6.54 -9.56
CA GLU A 157 -27.98 5.80 -8.39
C GLU A 157 -28.36 4.34 -8.70
N GLU A 158 -28.55 3.98 -9.99
CA GLU A 158 -28.93 2.63 -10.40
C GLU A 158 -27.71 1.76 -10.78
N ASN A 159 -26.54 2.36 -11.04
CA ASN A 159 -25.34 1.65 -11.46
C ASN A 159 -24.36 1.44 -10.28
N GLU A 160 -24.36 0.24 -9.70
CA GLU A 160 -23.43 -0.18 -8.66
C GLU A 160 -22.13 -0.81 -9.20
N ASN A 161 -21.88 -0.74 -10.51
CA ASN A 161 -20.67 -1.28 -11.11
C ASN A 161 -19.44 -0.54 -10.63
N GLN A 162 -18.39 -1.30 -10.32
CA GLN A 162 -17.11 -0.78 -9.92
C GLN A 162 -16.06 -1.10 -10.97
N ARG A 163 -15.13 -0.17 -11.17
CA ARG A 163 -13.95 -0.34 -12.00
C ARG A 163 -12.67 -0.27 -11.17
N ILE A 164 -11.62 -0.85 -11.72
CA ILE A 164 -10.27 -0.78 -11.11
C ILE A 164 -9.56 0.44 -11.67
N ARG A 165 -8.97 1.24 -10.78
CA ARG A 165 -8.09 2.35 -11.12
C ARG A 165 -6.66 2.05 -10.70
N ILE A 166 -5.73 2.32 -11.60
CA ILE A 166 -4.29 2.26 -11.35
C ILE A 166 -3.81 3.70 -11.23
N GLU A 167 -3.41 4.10 -10.02
CA GLU A 167 -3.07 5.49 -9.71
C GLU A 167 -1.61 5.62 -9.28
N PRO A 168 -0.91 6.71 -9.68
CA PRO A 168 0.44 6.97 -9.18
C PRO A 168 0.43 7.32 -7.70
N ILE A 169 1.51 6.97 -7.00
CA ILE A 169 1.83 7.51 -5.69
C ILE A 169 3.10 8.36 -5.88
N TYR A 170 2.96 9.66 -5.67
CA TYR A 170 4.08 10.57 -5.78
C TYR A 170 4.91 10.58 -4.49
N ASP A 171 6.23 10.74 -4.63
CA ASP A 171 7.16 10.74 -3.51
C ASP A 171 7.06 9.47 -2.64
N ALA A 172 6.95 8.30 -3.28
CA ALA A 172 6.74 7.02 -2.60
C ALA A 172 7.81 6.71 -1.53
N ASP A 173 9.02 7.21 -1.70
CA ASP A 173 10.11 7.10 -0.73
C ASP A 173 9.83 7.84 0.59
N THR A 174 8.93 8.80 0.61
CA THR A 174 8.53 9.52 1.83
C THR A 174 7.10 9.23 2.28
N THR A 175 6.30 8.60 1.42
CA THR A 175 4.86 8.41 1.67
C THR A 175 4.45 6.97 1.91
N VAL A 176 5.16 5.97 1.38
CA VAL A 176 4.77 4.56 1.47
C VAL A 176 5.65 3.79 2.44
N PHE A 177 5.05 3.17 3.45
CA PHE A 177 5.73 2.41 4.50
C PHE A 177 5.08 1.04 4.68
N PHE A 178 5.83 -0.03 4.39
CA PHE A 178 5.42 -1.40 4.65
C PHE A 178 6.00 -1.89 5.98
N ASP A 179 5.38 -2.91 6.56
CA ASP A 179 5.90 -3.54 7.77
C ASP A 179 7.34 -4.10 7.55
N LEU A 180 8.11 -4.16 8.64
CA LEU A 180 9.51 -4.58 8.59
C LEU A 180 9.68 -6.09 8.35
N ASP A 181 8.64 -6.88 8.62
CA ASP A 181 8.66 -8.33 8.46
C ASP A 181 8.43 -8.75 7.01
N ALA A 182 7.89 -7.87 6.16
CA ALA A 182 7.63 -8.12 4.75
C ALA A 182 8.92 -8.15 3.93
N LYS A 183 9.33 -9.35 3.50
CA LYS A 183 10.60 -9.58 2.80
C LYS A 183 10.46 -9.86 1.31
N ARG A 184 9.26 -10.17 0.83
CA ARG A 184 9.03 -10.38 -0.60
C ARG A 184 9.16 -9.07 -1.37
N GLN A 185 9.54 -9.17 -2.63
CA GLN A 185 9.70 -7.97 -3.47
C GLN A 185 8.36 -7.32 -3.80
N ASP A 186 7.34 -8.13 -3.99
CA ASP A 186 5.97 -7.73 -4.26
C ASP A 186 5.19 -7.33 -3.00
N LYS A 187 5.81 -7.47 -1.80
CA LYS A 187 5.17 -7.21 -0.50
C LYS A 187 3.87 -7.99 -0.26
N SER A 188 3.66 -9.10 -0.96
CA SER A 188 2.49 -9.97 -0.74
C SER A 188 2.48 -10.63 0.66
N ASP A 189 3.61 -10.62 1.35
CA ASP A 189 3.78 -11.06 2.74
C ASP A 189 3.52 -9.93 3.77
N ALA A 190 3.32 -8.70 3.33
CA ALA A 190 3.06 -7.58 4.21
C ALA A 190 1.73 -7.75 4.97
N LYS A 191 1.74 -7.34 6.24
CA LYS A 191 0.56 -7.32 7.11
C LYS A 191 -0.02 -5.93 7.27
N VAL A 192 0.84 -4.92 7.18
CA VAL A 192 0.44 -3.51 7.32
C VAL A 192 1.17 -2.67 6.26
N CYS A 193 0.47 -1.68 5.74
CA CYS A 193 1.03 -0.64 4.90
C CYS A 193 0.41 0.70 5.26
N PHE A 194 1.24 1.71 5.37
CA PHE A 194 0.85 3.10 5.57
C PHE A 194 1.14 3.88 4.29
N VAL A 195 0.17 4.66 3.85
CA VAL A 195 0.35 5.62 2.75
C VAL A 195 0.02 7.01 3.26
N LEU A 196 1.04 7.85 3.39
CA LEU A 196 0.91 9.21 3.88
C LEU A 196 0.41 10.13 2.75
N THR A 197 -0.50 11.00 3.09
CA THR A 197 -0.94 12.11 2.24
C THR A 197 -0.92 13.39 3.06
N SER A 198 -0.43 14.48 2.47
CA SER A 198 -0.45 15.78 3.11
C SER A 198 -1.56 16.65 2.50
N MET A 199 -2.27 17.37 3.35
CA MET A 199 -3.28 18.35 2.92
C MET A 199 -3.18 19.64 3.70
N THR A 200 -3.76 20.72 3.15
CA THR A 200 -3.82 21.99 3.87
C THR A 200 -4.79 21.88 5.05
N ARG A 201 -4.57 22.69 6.10
CA ARG A 201 -5.45 22.73 7.29
C ARG A 201 -6.90 23.03 6.93
N ASP A 202 -7.12 23.92 5.95
CA ASP A 202 -8.47 24.28 5.52
C ASP A 202 -9.17 23.15 4.76
N SER A 203 -8.45 22.38 3.96
CA SER A 203 -8.99 21.21 3.28
C SER A 203 -9.33 20.10 4.29
N TYR A 204 -8.44 19.88 5.26
CA TYR A 204 -8.65 18.89 6.32
C TYR A 204 -9.93 19.18 7.14
N ARG A 205 -10.13 20.43 7.60
CA ARG A 205 -11.34 20.82 8.34
C ARG A 205 -12.63 20.61 7.54
N LYS A 206 -12.57 20.81 6.23
CA LYS A 206 -13.75 20.64 5.36
C LYS A 206 -14.08 19.20 5.10
N GLU A 207 -13.07 18.35 5.03
CA GLU A 207 -13.24 16.95 4.65
C GLU A 207 -13.59 16.06 5.85
N PHE A 208 -12.94 16.31 7.01
CA PHE A 208 -13.05 15.41 8.17
C PHE A 208 -13.81 16.02 9.36
N ASP A 209 -14.31 17.23 9.26
CA ASP A 209 -15.02 17.95 10.36
C ASP A 209 -14.25 17.90 11.71
N ASP A 210 -12.91 17.87 11.64
CA ASP A 210 -11.99 17.85 12.80
C ASP A 210 -11.10 19.11 12.76
N ASP A 211 -10.80 19.69 13.93
CA ASP A 211 -9.96 20.90 14.01
C ASP A 211 -8.60 20.57 14.58
N PRO A 212 -7.54 20.63 13.76
CA PRO A 212 -6.16 20.35 14.19
C PRO A 212 -5.66 21.24 15.33
N ASP A 213 -6.24 22.42 15.53
CA ASP A 213 -5.84 23.35 16.58
C ASP A 213 -6.34 22.88 17.99
N THR A 214 -7.25 21.92 18.02
CA THR A 214 -7.78 21.32 19.28
C THR A 214 -7.04 20.07 19.69
N TRP A 215 -6.08 19.60 18.87
CA TRP A 215 -5.38 18.34 19.14
C TRP A 215 -4.54 18.42 20.42
N PRO A 216 -4.45 17.31 21.20
CA PRO A 216 -3.62 17.25 22.40
C PRO A 216 -2.14 17.55 22.09
N HIS A 217 -1.48 18.29 22.98
CA HIS A 217 -0.03 18.59 22.83
C HIS A 217 0.88 17.35 22.80
N GLU A 218 0.40 16.23 23.29
CA GLU A 218 1.11 14.94 23.31
C GLU A 218 1.38 14.42 21.90
N ILE A 219 0.54 14.76 20.92
CA ILE A 219 0.72 14.39 19.51
C ILE A 219 2.03 14.96 18.94
N HIS A 220 2.46 16.11 19.39
CA HIS A 220 3.73 16.74 18.99
C HIS A 220 4.98 16.12 19.65
N GLN A 221 4.81 15.11 20.51
CA GLN A 221 5.91 14.36 21.12
C GLN A 221 6.28 13.09 20.34
N ASN A 222 5.48 12.72 19.34
CA ASN A 222 5.80 11.62 18.44
C ASN A 222 7.01 11.98 17.57
N GLU A 223 7.75 10.99 17.10
CA GLU A 223 8.92 11.22 16.23
C GLU A 223 8.52 11.82 14.87
N PHE A 224 7.27 11.60 14.45
CA PHE A 224 6.71 12.15 13.23
C PHE A 224 5.75 13.30 13.52
N ASP A 225 5.98 14.45 12.88
CA ASP A 225 5.14 15.64 13.01
C ASP A 225 3.87 15.51 12.15
N TRP A 226 2.80 14.97 12.71
CA TRP A 226 1.50 14.84 12.03
C TRP A 226 0.85 16.18 11.68
N SER A 227 1.22 17.24 12.37
CA SER A 227 0.68 18.59 12.16
C SER A 227 1.80 19.62 12.10
N THR A 228 2.04 20.16 10.93
CA THR A 228 2.92 21.31 10.73
C THR A 228 2.08 22.60 10.69
N PRO A 229 2.69 23.80 10.76
CA PRO A 229 1.95 25.06 10.67
C PRO A 229 1.07 25.18 9.43
N ASP A 230 1.50 24.60 8.31
CA ASP A 230 0.84 24.77 7.00
C ASP A 230 0.06 23.53 6.55
N MET A 231 0.48 22.34 6.95
CA MET A 231 0.01 21.05 6.43
C MET A 231 -0.35 20.09 7.54
N ILE A 232 -1.34 19.25 7.29
CA ILE A 232 -1.71 18.09 8.11
C ILE A 232 -1.39 16.83 7.32
N PHE A 233 -0.79 15.86 7.99
CA PHE A 233 -0.57 14.53 7.45
C PHE A 233 -1.70 13.59 7.88
N ILE A 234 -2.19 12.83 6.93
CA ILE A 234 -3.12 11.72 7.15
C ILE A 234 -2.47 10.45 6.59
N ALA A 235 -2.81 9.32 7.17
CA ALA A 235 -2.34 8.03 6.70
C ALA A 235 -3.53 7.14 6.32
N GLU A 236 -3.51 6.59 5.11
CA GLU A 236 -4.29 5.43 4.77
C GLU A 236 -3.55 4.19 5.32
N VAL A 237 -4.22 3.45 6.18
CA VAL A 237 -3.66 2.25 6.82
C VAL A 237 -4.37 1.03 6.27
N PHE A 238 -3.60 0.18 5.61
CA PHE A 238 -4.08 -1.11 5.12
C PHE A 238 -3.59 -2.20 6.05
N ARG A 239 -4.50 -2.91 6.70
CA ARG A 239 -4.17 -3.99 7.63
C ARG A 239 -4.73 -5.31 7.14
N VAL A 240 -3.87 -6.31 7.03
CA VAL A 240 -4.25 -7.67 6.63
C VAL A 240 -4.71 -8.44 7.85
N GLU A 241 -5.94 -8.88 7.84
CA GLU A 241 -6.54 -9.74 8.86
C GLU A 241 -6.72 -11.17 8.33
N GLU A 242 -6.31 -12.16 9.11
CA GLU A 242 -6.54 -13.57 8.79
C GLU A 242 -7.80 -14.04 9.54
N ALA A 243 -8.88 -14.27 8.80
CA ALA A 243 -10.10 -14.88 9.33
C ALA A 243 -10.11 -16.37 9.03
N SER A 244 -10.42 -17.20 10.03
CA SER A 244 -10.66 -18.63 9.83
C SER A 244 -12.14 -18.84 9.56
N GLU A 245 -12.48 -19.30 8.37
CA GLU A 245 -13.85 -19.56 7.93
C GLU A 245 -14.07 -21.06 7.74
N LEU A 246 -15.19 -21.56 8.23
CA LEU A 246 -15.60 -22.94 8.02
C LEU A 246 -16.33 -23.05 6.67
N ILE A 247 -15.79 -23.86 5.77
CA ILE A 247 -16.42 -24.20 4.51
C ILE A 247 -17.00 -25.59 4.60
N ARG A 248 -18.30 -25.72 4.34
CA ARG A 248 -19.03 -26.98 4.28
C ARG A 248 -19.29 -27.31 2.80
N THR A 249 -18.94 -28.53 2.40
CA THR A 249 -19.16 -29.00 1.04
C THR A 249 -20.32 -29.98 1.05
N PHE A 250 -21.31 -29.69 0.24
CA PHE A 250 -22.50 -30.52 0.05
C PHE A 250 -22.45 -31.16 -1.35
N GLN A 251 -22.82 -32.43 -1.42
CA GLN A 251 -22.89 -33.17 -2.67
C GLN A 251 -24.36 -33.42 -3.02
N SER A 252 -24.73 -33.06 -4.25
CA SER A 252 -26.03 -33.36 -4.84
C SER A 252 -26.12 -34.82 -5.25
N ILE A 253 -27.35 -35.32 -5.48
CA ILE A 253 -27.61 -36.68 -5.98
C ILE A 253 -26.92 -36.94 -7.32
N ASP A 254 -26.72 -35.91 -8.12
CA ASP A 254 -26.05 -35.94 -9.43
C ASP A 254 -24.52 -35.94 -9.33
N GLY A 255 -23.97 -35.92 -8.09
CA GLY A 255 -22.54 -35.91 -7.84
C GLY A 255 -21.85 -34.56 -7.88
N GLU A 256 -22.58 -33.48 -8.13
CA GLU A 256 -22.02 -32.11 -8.07
C GLU A 256 -21.74 -31.69 -6.63
N GLU A 257 -20.53 -31.15 -6.39
CA GLU A 257 -20.13 -30.60 -5.12
C GLU A 257 -20.32 -29.08 -5.07
N THR A 258 -21.14 -28.61 -4.15
CA THR A 258 -21.34 -27.18 -3.89
C THR A 258 -20.74 -26.81 -2.53
N ARG A 259 -20.10 -25.66 -2.44
CA ARG A 259 -19.41 -25.19 -1.24
C ARG A 259 -20.13 -23.99 -0.67
N TYR A 260 -20.40 -24.02 0.61
CA TYR A 260 -21.02 -22.95 1.37
C TYR A 260 -20.11 -22.52 2.50
N SER A 261 -20.06 -21.22 2.76
CA SER A 261 -19.32 -20.64 3.87
C SER A 261 -20.21 -20.53 5.12
N GLU A 262 -19.60 -20.36 6.28
CA GLU A 262 -20.33 -20.10 7.54
C GLU A 262 -21.20 -18.85 7.46
N LYS A 263 -20.82 -17.88 6.62
CA LYS A 263 -21.62 -16.68 6.38
C LYS A 263 -22.90 -16.96 5.62
N ASP A 264 -22.84 -17.83 4.59
CA ASP A 264 -24.01 -18.18 3.79
C ASP A 264 -25.12 -18.80 4.68
N PHE A 265 -24.73 -19.57 5.69
CA PHE A 265 -25.68 -20.10 6.70
C PHE A 265 -26.13 -19.06 7.75
N ALA A 266 -25.31 -18.02 7.99
CA ALA A 266 -25.70 -16.95 8.89
C ALA A 266 -26.69 -15.97 8.20
N ASP A 267 -26.49 -15.75 6.89
CA ASP A 267 -27.34 -14.87 6.06
C ASP A 267 -28.67 -15.55 5.72
N ASP A 268 -28.65 -16.87 5.51
CA ASP A 268 -29.86 -17.67 5.28
C ASP A 268 -29.93 -18.86 6.25
N PRO A 269 -30.61 -18.71 7.42
CA PRO A 269 -30.77 -19.77 8.40
C PRO A 269 -31.57 -20.99 7.91
N GLU A 270 -32.35 -20.84 6.84
CA GLU A 270 -33.15 -21.94 6.25
C GLU A 270 -32.35 -22.74 5.20
N LEU A 271 -31.20 -22.26 4.79
CA LEU A 271 -30.36 -22.86 3.75
C LEU A 271 -30.03 -24.34 4.07
N GLU A 272 -29.68 -24.67 5.32
CA GLU A 272 -29.38 -26.04 5.73
C GLU A 272 -30.58 -26.98 5.59
N ASN A 273 -31.78 -26.49 5.92
CA ASN A 273 -33.02 -27.25 5.75
C ASN A 273 -33.36 -27.43 4.27
N MET A 274 -33.14 -26.42 3.43
CA MET A 274 -33.36 -26.46 1.98
C MET A 274 -32.40 -27.46 1.32
N LEU A 275 -31.11 -27.44 1.67
CA LEU A 275 -30.13 -28.36 1.15
C LEU A 275 -30.46 -29.81 1.51
N THR A 276 -30.88 -30.05 2.74
CA THR A 276 -31.32 -31.39 3.17
C THR A 276 -32.61 -31.84 2.48
N ALA A 277 -33.56 -30.93 2.26
CA ALA A 277 -34.81 -31.21 1.57
C ALA A 277 -34.59 -31.52 0.07
N THR A 278 -33.59 -30.92 -0.56
CA THR A 278 -33.19 -31.21 -1.95
C THR A 278 -32.30 -32.47 -2.08
N GLY A 279 -32.07 -33.19 -0.98
CA GLY A 279 -31.30 -34.43 -1.00
C GLY A 279 -29.79 -34.23 -1.08
N GLN A 280 -29.31 -33.04 -0.80
CA GLN A 280 -27.85 -32.79 -0.72
C GLN A 280 -27.33 -33.26 0.64
N VAL A 281 -26.18 -33.95 0.63
CA VAL A 281 -25.53 -34.49 1.81
C VAL A 281 -24.20 -33.80 2.05
N GLU A 282 -23.97 -33.40 3.29
CA GLU A 282 -22.68 -32.84 3.66
C GLU A 282 -21.58 -33.93 3.61
N VAL A 283 -20.58 -33.69 2.74
CA VAL A 283 -19.49 -34.64 2.51
C VAL A 283 -18.22 -34.26 3.25
N ARG A 284 -18.00 -32.92 3.40
CA ARG A 284 -16.74 -32.42 3.95
C ARG A 284 -16.90 -31.09 4.64
N GLN A 285 -16.22 -30.94 5.78
CA GLN A 285 -15.97 -29.65 6.44
C GLN A 285 -14.48 -29.34 6.42
N LYS A 286 -14.13 -28.12 6.07
CA LYS A 286 -12.75 -27.64 6.07
C LYS A 286 -12.69 -26.22 6.62
N ARG A 287 -11.82 -25.98 7.60
CA ARG A 287 -11.46 -24.62 7.99
C ARG A 287 -10.43 -24.06 7.02
N VAL A 288 -10.76 -22.94 6.41
CA VAL A 288 -9.90 -22.22 5.47
C VAL A 288 -9.58 -20.86 6.08
N LYS A 289 -8.30 -20.51 6.07
CA LYS A 289 -7.88 -19.16 6.41
C LYS A 289 -8.11 -18.26 5.20
N ARG A 290 -8.86 -17.20 5.38
CA ARG A 290 -9.03 -16.14 4.39
C ARG A 290 -8.32 -14.89 4.86
N ARG A 291 -7.56 -14.30 3.97
CA ARG A 291 -6.97 -12.97 4.17
C ARG A 291 -7.98 -11.93 3.72
N LYS A 292 -8.15 -10.89 4.51
CA LYS A 292 -8.97 -9.71 4.20
C LYS A 292 -8.14 -8.48 4.52
N VAL A 293 -8.27 -7.47 3.71
CA VAL A 293 -7.58 -6.20 3.93
C VAL A 293 -8.58 -5.19 4.48
N HIS A 294 -8.31 -4.69 5.68
CA HIS A 294 -9.10 -3.63 6.31
C HIS A 294 -8.41 -2.29 6.06
N LYS A 295 -9.16 -1.31 5.59
CA LYS A 295 -8.66 0.04 5.34
C LYS A 295 -9.18 1.00 6.40
N TYR A 296 -8.26 1.80 6.97
CA TYR A 296 -8.56 2.92 7.85
C TYR A 296 -7.92 4.19 7.31
N ILE A 297 -8.53 5.33 7.58
CA ILE A 297 -7.90 6.63 7.40
C ILE A 297 -7.67 7.21 8.79
N MET A 298 -6.44 7.57 9.11
CA MET A 298 -6.07 8.10 10.41
C MET A 298 -5.30 9.41 10.32
N SER A 299 -5.42 10.22 11.36
CA SER A 299 -4.56 11.36 11.64
C SER A 299 -3.73 11.10 12.91
N GLY A 300 -2.89 12.04 13.30
CA GLY A 300 -2.20 11.96 14.60
C GLY A 300 -3.14 11.93 15.81
N ASN A 301 -4.37 12.40 15.66
CA ASN A 301 -5.36 12.49 16.76
C ASN A 301 -6.25 11.27 16.88
N GLY A 302 -6.55 10.56 15.79
CA GLY A 302 -7.50 9.45 15.81
C GLY A 302 -7.73 8.83 14.45
N ILE A 303 -8.58 7.79 14.44
CA ILE A 303 -9.13 7.23 13.21
C ILE A 303 -10.21 8.20 12.71
N LEU A 304 -10.01 8.72 11.50
CA LEU A 304 -10.95 9.62 10.84
C LEU A 304 -12.08 8.83 10.18
N GLU A 305 -11.71 7.73 9.50
CA GLU A 305 -12.65 6.89 8.78
C GLU A 305 -12.28 5.41 8.93
N ASP A 306 -13.29 4.58 9.15
CA ASP A 306 -13.22 3.13 9.10
C ASP A 306 -13.93 2.67 7.83
N SER A 307 -13.16 2.57 6.73
CA SER A 307 -13.69 2.20 5.41
C SER A 307 -14.03 0.70 5.31
N GLY A 308 -13.71 -0.09 6.35
CA GLY A 308 -14.00 -1.51 6.40
C GLY A 308 -13.08 -2.36 5.53
N TYR A 309 -13.60 -3.52 5.09
CA TYR A 309 -12.84 -4.44 4.24
C TYR A 309 -12.93 -4.04 2.78
N ILE A 310 -11.77 -3.94 2.14
CA ILE A 310 -11.66 -3.69 0.70
C ILE A 310 -11.63 -5.00 -0.09
N ALA A 311 -11.89 -4.91 -1.38
CA ALA A 311 -11.79 -6.05 -2.28
C ALA A 311 -10.36 -6.56 -2.39
N GLY A 312 -10.19 -7.88 -2.52
CA GLY A 312 -8.89 -8.52 -2.64
C GLY A 312 -8.37 -9.11 -1.33
N THR A 313 -7.25 -9.81 -1.44
CA THR A 313 -6.60 -10.55 -0.35
C THR A 313 -5.22 -9.96 0.01
N GLU A 314 -4.75 -9.01 -0.76
CA GLU A 314 -3.44 -8.39 -0.62
C GLU A 314 -3.57 -6.87 -0.57
N ILE A 315 -2.57 -6.23 0.01
CA ILE A 315 -2.51 -4.76 0.10
C ILE A 315 -2.41 -4.19 -1.32
N PRO A 316 -3.28 -3.24 -1.70
CA PRO A 316 -3.37 -2.74 -3.08
C PRO A 316 -2.30 -1.70 -3.41
N ILE A 317 -1.12 -1.81 -2.81
CA ILE A 317 0.03 -0.93 -3.04
C ILE A 317 1.15 -1.78 -3.64
N VAL A 318 1.59 -1.42 -4.83
CA VAL A 318 2.61 -2.17 -5.57
C VAL A 318 3.92 -1.40 -5.55
N PRO A 319 4.95 -1.91 -4.83
CA PRO A 319 6.25 -1.26 -4.77
C PRO A 319 7.10 -1.58 -5.99
N VAL A 320 7.84 -0.60 -6.46
CA VAL A 320 8.83 -0.72 -7.52
C VAL A 320 10.21 -0.38 -6.95
N TYR A 321 11.15 -1.30 -7.09
CA TYR A 321 12.50 -1.13 -6.56
C TYR A 321 13.51 -0.96 -7.68
N GLY A 322 14.49 -0.09 -7.47
CA GLY A 322 15.73 -0.08 -8.22
C GLY A 322 16.58 -1.30 -7.81
N LYS A 323 17.68 -1.09 -7.10
CA LYS A 323 18.41 -2.19 -6.46
C LYS A 323 17.98 -2.31 -5.01
N ARG A 324 17.65 -3.55 -4.57
CA ARG A 324 17.17 -3.87 -3.23
C ARG A 324 18.08 -4.90 -2.57
N TRP A 325 18.34 -4.74 -1.26
CA TRP A 325 19.08 -5.70 -0.44
C TRP A 325 18.74 -5.52 1.04
N TYR A 326 19.21 -6.44 1.88
CA TYR A 326 19.05 -6.42 3.32
C TYR A 326 20.41 -6.30 4.02
N ILE A 327 20.53 -5.41 5.01
CA ILE A 327 21.66 -5.29 5.92
C ILE A 327 21.07 -5.19 7.33
N ASP A 328 21.56 -6.01 8.27
CA ASP A 328 21.07 -6.07 9.64
C ASP A 328 19.54 -6.25 9.74
N ASN A 329 19.00 -7.06 8.84
CA ASN A 329 17.56 -7.32 8.70
C ASN A 329 16.71 -6.08 8.31
N ILE A 330 17.34 -4.98 7.97
CA ILE A 330 16.68 -3.77 7.47
C ILE A 330 16.76 -3.75 5.95
N GLU A 331 15.63 -3.47 5.33
CA GLU A 331 15.53 -3.30 3.87
C GLU A 331 16.23 -2.01 3.43
N ARG A 332 17.09 -2.13 2.44
CA ARG A 332 17.78 -1.01 1.81
C ARG A 332 17.51 -1.02 0.32
N CYS A 333 17.37 0.16 -0.26
CA CYS A 333 17.23 0.32 -1.70
C CYS A 333 18.08 1.50 -2.20
N MET A 334 18.41 1.46 -3.47
CA MET A 334 19.06 2.57 -4.17
C MET A 334 18.71 2.57 -5.65
N GLY A 335 18.70 3.77 -6.23
CA GLY A 335 18.61 3.99 -7.66
C GLY A 335 19.99 4.03 -8.33
N HIS A 336 19.97 4.44 -9.59
CA HIS A 336 21.17 4.61 -10.40
C HIS A 336 22.08 5.76 -9.91
N VAL A 337 21.49 6.76 -9.27
CA VAL A 337 22.16 8.01 -8.90
C VAL A 337 23.21 7.81 -7.81
N ARG A 338 22.92 7.02 -6.77
CA ARG A 338 23.76 6.90 -5.57
C ARG A 338 25.22 6.58 -5.87
N MET A 339 25.46 5.59 -6.73
CA MET A 339 26.83 5.15 -7.07
C MET A 339 27.57 6.14 -7.96
N ALA A 340 26.87 7.06 -8.62
CA ALA A 340 27.46 8.02 -9.52
C ALA A 340 27.73 9.41 -8.89
N LYS A 341 27.22 9.67 -7.67
CA LYS A 341 27.32 10.97 -7.00
C LYS A 341 28.75 11.49 -6.89
N ASP A 342 29.65 10.67 -6.39
CA ASP A 342 31.03 11.10 -6.13
C ASP A 342 31.79 11.39 -7.43
N ALA A 343 31.60 10.57 -8.45
CA ALA A 343 32.17 10.82 -9.77
C ALA A 343 31.63 12.13 -10.39
N GLN A 344 30.36 12.41 -10.23
CA GLN A 344 29.73 13.63 -10.69
C GLN A 344 30.26 14.87 -9.95
N ARG A 345 30.38 14.79 -8.61
CA ARG A 345 30.98 15.85 -7.79
C ARG A 345 32.42 16.13 -8.19
N LEU A 346 33.24 15.08 -8.35
CA LEU A 346 34.63 15.21 -8.79
C LEU A 346 34.70 15.92 -10.15
N LYS A 347 33.82 15.55 -11.09
CA LYS A 347 33.77 16.20 -12.40
C LYS A 347 33.46 17.69 -12.30
N ASN A 348 32.46 18.07 -11.48
CA ASN A 348 32.10 19.48 -11.30
C ASN A 348 33.22 20.30 -10.63
N MET A 349 34.03 19.66 -9.77
CA MET A 349 35.19 20.33 -9.15
C MET A 349 36.38 20.55 -10.12
N GLN A 350 36.47 19.76 -11.21
CA GLN A 350 37.52 19.86 -12.21
C GLN A 350 37.23 20.86 -13.31
N LEU A 351 35.99 21.35 -13.39
CA LEU A 351 35.57 22.37 -14.35
C LEU A 351 35.82 23.76 -13.79
#